data_78ccf89da86e7a1d602ab689af365cb9
#
_entry.id   78ccf89da86e7a1d602ab689af365cb9
#
_cell.length_a   1.000
_cell.length_b   1.000
_cell.length_c   1.000
_cell.angle_alpha   90.00
_cell.angle_beta   90.00
_cell.angle_gamma   90.00
#
_symmetry.space_group_name_H-M   'P 1'
#
loop_
_entity.id
_entity.type
_entity.pdbx_description
1 polymer ?
#
loop_
_entity_poly.entity_id
_entity_poly.type
_entity_poly.pdbx_seq_one_letter_code
_entity_poly.pdbx_strand_id
1 'polypeptide(L)'
;MTAYVHIGTEKTGTTSIQEFLYINKSIIQKQNYFFAQSIGIKNHWDLAFLGYSLNKKDSYILNNSLWNFQAIKQHKKNIFSKIKDEVKFNHKIIFSSELLQSRLTRKREIVKLYTFFKKIGFTNIKVICYIRDANEMLRSLLSEAIKWEEIDSFELKEEKEEYKLGYKKNLFHFHHICNHKQTLQWWGEVFGKENLIVRLFDKNEFYQGDLLKDFIHSIGLEWDDEFIIPPKQNESLDLLGIDLLRRINKFLPLFCNNARNIFRGDLHHFAVKHFTSKDSHLKFQPPKEVVQSYIDYFEESNEWVRKEFFPHKERLFSKKDLTDYKENYELKEMKPEYWDKIAEFIADIVSTKNQNIADKTIIIQNKDKVIVNQTNQINSLQTTLKDNKAHLIQAQNLNNTLNKTIQEKDIIINSNTNQIDQLQNNIKEKIKQLHILQNNIKEKIKQLHILQNSIQEKSTQLGQLQSKLSFQTKYGTAKIRIQNQLSYKLGQAMIVNSKSFLGYIRMPFVLSYIKDKHKQEQKNYQEKIKKDPSLKLPPLESYPDYQEALKEKECFTYKLGEALIRANNNWYGGGYIKLLLEIRKLKKEFKKK
;
A
#
# COMPACT_ATOMS: atom_id res chain seq x y z
N MET A 1 -2.09 26.06 -18.95
CA MET A 1 -1.17 25.26 -18.11
C MET A 1 -0.57 24.14 -18.95
N THR A 2 0.72 23.86 -18.73
CA THR A 2 1.44 22.78 -19.43
C THR A 2 1.73 21.64 -18.46
N ALA A 3 1.40 20.41 -18.84
CA ALA A 3 1.81 19.20 -18.13
C ALA A 3 2.94 18.49 -18.89
N TYR A 4 3.99 18.16 -18.21
CA TYR A 4 5.05 17.27 -18.66
C TYR A 4 4.84 15.91 -17.97
N VAL A 5 4.44 14.91 -18.73
CA VAL A 5 4.03 13.60 -18.21
C VAL A 5 5.06 12.56 -18.61
N HIS A 6 5.98 12.25 -17.72
CA HIS A 6 6.95 11.18 -17.90
C HIS A 6 6.30 9.84 -17.59
N ILE A 7 6.18 9.00 -18.61
CA ILE A 7 5.47 7.72 -18.54
C ILE A 7 6.39 6.50 -18.43
N GLY A 8 7.66 6.69 -18.33
CA GLY A 8 8.67 5.62 -18.33
C GLY A 8 9.24 5.44 -19.75
N THR A 9 9.50 4.23 -20.20
CA THR A 9 9.01 2.92 -19.73
C THR A 9 9.63 2.45 -18.41
N GLU A 10 9.18 1.32 -17.87
CA GLU A 10 9.91 0.68 -16.77
C GLU A 10 11.35 0.37 -17.19
N LYS A 11 12.29 0.34 -16.23
CA LYS A 11 13.71 0.00 -16.43
C LYS A 11 14.48 0.96 -17.37
N THR A 12 14.01 2.19 -17.47
CA THR A 12 14.67 3.30 -18.19
C THR A 12 15.13 4.42 -17.24
N GLY A 13 15.59 4.06 -16.04
CA GLY A 13 16.11 5.02 -15.08
C GLY A 13 15.07 5.92 -14.41
N THR A 14 13.80 5.52 -14.44
CA THR A 14 12.68 6.28 -13.87
C THR A 14 12.89 6.64 -12.41
N THR A 15 13.40 5.72 -11.60
CA THR A 15 13.71 5.97 -10.19
C THR A 15 14.74 7.10 -10.02
N SER A 16 15.78 7.13 -10.86
CA SER A 16 16.79 8.20 -10.81
C SER A 16 16.21 9.55 -11.19
N ILE A 17 15.37 9.58 -12.23
CA ILE A 17 14.65 10.81 -12.66
C ILE A 17 13.73 11.29 -11.54
N GLN A 18 12.93 10.40 -10.96
CA GLN A 18 11.97 10.72 -9.89
C GLN A 18 12.66 11.22 -8.63
N GLU A 19 13.75 10.57 -8.23
CA GLU A 19 14.56 11.00 -7.08
C GLU A 19 15.18 12.36 -7.33
N PHE A 20 15.77 12.55 -8.51
CA PHE A 20 16.36 13.82 -8.92
C PHE A 20 15.33 14.96 -8.88
N LEU A 21 14.15 14.75 -9.46
CA LEU A 21 13.09 15.75 -9.46
C LEU A 21 12.61 16.08 -8.04
N TYR A 22 12.53 15.08 -7.18
CA TYR A 22 12.10 15.27 -5.80
C TYR A 22 13.10 16.06 -4.96
N ILE A 23 14.38 15.69 -5.00
CA ILE A 23 15.40 16.38 -4.18
C ILE A 23 15.66 17.79 -4.66
N ASN A 24 15.48 18.05 -5.97
CA ASN A 24 15.73 19.33 -6.60
C ASN A 24 14.46 20.17 -6.83
N LYS A 25 13.32 19.79 -6.25
CA LYS A 25 12.03 20.44 -6.49
C LYS A 25 12.06 21.96 -6.25
N SER A 26 12.83 22.44 -5.28
CA SER A 26 12.96 23.86 -4.98
C SER A 26 13.75 24.61 -6.05
N ILE A 27 14.78 23.99 -6.63
CA ILE A 27 15.57 24.57 -7.71
C ILE A 27 14.73 24.57 -9.00
N ILE A 28 14.05 23.46 -9.30
CA ILE A 28 13.12 23.31 -10.42
C ILE A 28 12.02 24.40 -10.36
N GLN A 29 11.53 24.71 -9.16
CA GLN A 29 10.50 25.73 -8.96
C GLN A 29 11.02 27.16 -9.24
N LYS A 30 12.30 27.45 -9.00
CA LYS A 30 12.92 28.74 -9.38
C LYS A 30 12.84 28.98 -10.90
N GLN A 31 12.81 27.91 -11.70
CA GLN A 31 12.67 27.96 -13.17
C GLN A 31 11.20 27.88 -13.64
N ASN A 32 10.23 28.09 -12.74
CA ASN A 32 8.80 28.04 -13.03
C ASN A 32 8.27 26.64 -13.44
N TYR A 33 8.97 25.56 -13.08
CA TYR A 33 8.47 24.21 -13.17
C TYR A 33 8.10 23.69 -11.78
N PHE A 34 7.09 22.87 -11.70
CA PHE A 34 6.61 22.31 -10.45
C PHE A 34 6.53 20.79 -10.54
N PHE A 35 7.21 20.09 -9.66
CA PHE A 35 7.10 18.64 -9.53
C PHE A 35 5.98 18.32 -8.54
N ALA A 36 4.89 17.68 -9.01
CA ALA A 36 3.71 17.39 -8.20
C ALA A 36 4.04 16.56 -6.94
N GLN A 37 3.38 16.85 -5.83
CA GLN A 37 3.63 16.19 -4.54
C GLN A 37 2.38 15.49 -3.98
N SER A 38 1.19 15.92 -4.37
CA SER A 38 -0.09 15.50 -3.78
C SER A 38 -0.53 14.08 -4.15
N ILE A 39 0.08 13.50 -5.20
CA ILE A 39 -0.28 12.21 -5.79
C ILE A 39 0.83 11.16 -5.73
N GLY A 40 1.71 11.35 -4.80
CA GLY A 40 2.91 10.54 -4.58
C GLY A 40 4.14 11.42 -4.42
N ILE A 41 4.98 11.11 -3.47
CA ILE A 41 6.14 11.95 -3.12
C ILE A 41 7.17 11.98 -4.26
N LYS A 42 7.41 10.83 -4.92
CA LYS A 42 8.38 10.68 -6.01
C LYS A 42 7.75 10.05 -7.24
N ASN A 43 7.07 8.92 -7.07
CA ASN A 43 6.36 8.22 -8.13
C ASN A 43 4.86 8.52 -8.03
N HIS A 44 4.28 9.07 -9.07
CA HIS A 44 2.89 9.50 -9.13
C HIS A 44 1.96 8.34 -9.52
N TRP A 45 1.96 7.26 -8.74
CA TRP A 45 1.14 6.09 -8.98
C TRP A 45 -0.37 6.41 -9.02
N ASP A 46 -0.81 7.34 -8.19
CA ASP A 46 -2.19 7.81 -8.15
C ASP A 46 -2.68 8.28 -9.53
N LEU A 47 -1.76 8.83 -10.34
CA LEU A 47 -2.09 9.28 -11.69
C LEU A 47 -2.45 8.11 -12.63
N ALA A 48 -1.72 6.99 -12.56
CA ALA A 48 -2.05 5.79 -13.32
C ALA A 48 -3.42 5.23 -12.89
N PHE A 49 -3.70 5.21 -11.58
CA PHE A 49 -4.98 4.75 -11.05
C PHE A 49 -6.17 5.55 -11.59
N LEU A 50 -6.02 6.85 -11.84
CA LEU A 50 -7.10 7.66 -12.45
C LEU A 50 -7.54 7.12 -13.82
N GLY A 51 -6.61 6.59 -14.61
CA GLY A 51 -6.90 5.93 -15.89
C GLY A 51 -7.56 4.57 -15.76
N TYR A 52 -7.45 3.88 -14.62
CA TYR A 52 -7.89 2.49 -14.49
C TYR A 52 -9.34 2.27 -14.86
N SER A 53 -9.59 1.15 -15.52
CA SER A 53 -10.91 0.57 -15.69
C SER A 53 -11.43 0.07 -14.33
N LEU A 54 -12.75 0.17 -14.10
CA LEU A 54 -13.36 -0.13 -12.80
C LEU A 54 -13.19 -1.59 -12.33
N ASN A 55 -13.01 -2.49 -13.27
CA ASN A 55 -12.81 -3.91 -13.01
C ASN A 55 -11.32 -4.31 -12.94
N LYS A 56 -10.41 -3.34 -13.01
CA LYS A 56 -8.98 -3.61 -12.90
C LYS A 56 -8.63 -3.98 -11.47
N LYS A 57 -7.84 -5.04 -11.33
CA LYS A 57 -7.33 -5.52 -10.05
C LYS A 57 -5.82 -5.61 -10.16
N ASP A 58 -5.13 -4.84 -9.37
CA ASP A 58 -3.68 -4.85 -9.26
C ASP A 58 -3.24 -4.54 -7.83
N SER A 59 -1.94 -4.45 -7.64
CA SER A 59 -1.35 -4.14 -6.34
C SER A 59 -1.77 -2.78 -5.77
N TYR A 60 -2.09 -1.78 -6.63
CA TYR A 60 -2.60 -0.49 -6.17
C TYR A 60 -3.96 -0.65 -5.47
N ILE A 61 -4.88 -1.37 -6.11
CA ILE A 61 -6.21 -1.67 -5.56
C ILE A 61 -6.10 -2.42 -4.22
N LEU A 62 -5.18 -3.41 -4.18
CA LEU A 62 -4.93 -4.20 -2.97
C LEU A 62 -4.35 -3.37 -1.82
N ASN A 63 -3.34 -2.56 -2.11
CA ASN A 63 -2.65 -1.73 -1.12
C ASN A 63 -3.55 -0.63 -0.52
N ASN A 64 -4.49 -0.11 -1.32
CA ASN A 64 -5.41 0.94 -0.91
C ASN A 64 -6.78 0.39 -0.44
N SER A 65 -6.94 -0.94 -0.36
CA SER A 65 -8.19 -1.61 0.07
C SER A 65 -9.43 -1.17 -0.73
N LEU A 66 -9.28 -0.95 -2.04
CA LEU A 66 -10.32 -0.45 -2.93
C LEU A 66 -11.17 -1.61 -3.49
N TRP A 67 -11.98 -2.22 -2.66
CA TRP A 67 -12.69 -3.47 -2.97
C TRP A 67 -14.01 -3.30 -3.71
N ASN A 68 -14.58 -2.10 -3.71
CA ASN A 68 -15.88 -1.83 -4.31
C ASN A 68 -15.88 -0.55 -5.15
N PHE A 69 -16.89 -0.43 -5.99
CA PHE A 69 -17.06 0.69 -6.92
C PHE A 69 -17.11 2.06 -6.23
N GLN A 70 -17.78 2.16 -5.09
CA GLN A 70 -17.91 3.44 -4.38
C GLN A 70 -16.57 3.89 -3.80
N ALA A 71 -15.81 2.97 -3.20
CA ALA A 71 -14.46 3.25 -2.69
C ALA A 71 -13.54 3.73 -3.82
N ILE A 72 -13.55 3.05 -4.99
CA ILE A 72 -12.79 3.46 -6.17
C ILE A 72 -13.19 4.86 -6.63
N LYS A 73 -14.49 5.13 -6.74
CA LYS A 73 -15.00 6.44 -7.19
C LYS A 73 -14.63 7.55 -6.21
N GLN A 74 -14.78 7.32 -4.91
CA GLN A 74 -14.42 8.29 -3.89
C GLN A 74 -12.92 8.55 -3.86
N HIS A 75 -12.10 7.51 -3.98
CA HIS A 75 -10.65 7.65 -4.03
C HIS A 75 -10.21 8.46 -5.25
N LYS A 76 -10.76 8.19 -6.45
CA LYS A 76 -10.51 9.02 -7.66
C LYS A 76 -10.92 10.48 -7.47
N LYS A 77 -12.05 10.75 -6.80
CA LYS A 77 -12.49 12.11 -6.48
C LYS A 77 -11.50 12.82 -5.55
N ASN A 78 -11.01 12.12 -4.53
CA ASN A 78 -10.03 12.67 -3.60
C ASN A 78 -8.70 13.02 -4.29
N ILE A 79 -8.19 12.14 -5.16
CA ILE A 79 -7.00 12.39 -5.96
C ILE A 79 -7.22 13.61 -6.88
N PHE A 80 -8.38 13.67 -7.55
CA PHE A 80 -8.73 14.80 -8.41
C PHE A 80 -8.70 16.15 -7.65
N SER A 81 -9.31 16.20 -6.48
CA SER A 81 -9.32 17.41 -5.64
C SER A 81 -7.89 17.82 -5.25
N LYS A 82 -7.10 16.88 -4.75
CA LYS A 82 -5.71 17.13 -4.35
C LYS A 82 -4.88 17.75 -5.48
N ILE A 83 -4.93 17.14 -6.67
CA ILE A 83 -4.18 17.67 -7.83
C ILE A 83 -4.70 19.03 -8.24
N LYS A 84 -6.03 19.21 -8.29
CA LYS A 84 -6.64 20.48 -8.70
C LYS A 84 -6.21 21.63 -7.79
N ASP A 85 -6.14 21.39 -6.49
CA ASP A 85 -5.71 22.39 -5.52
C ASP A 85 -4.20 22.68 -5.65
N GLU A 86 -3.39 21.64 -5.86
CA GLU A 86 -1.93 21.75 -5.97
C GLU A 86 -1.50 22.51 -7.24
N VAL A 87 -2.17 22.28 -8.37
CA VAL A 87 -1.77 22.88 -9.66
C VAL A 87 -2.30 24.29 -9.87
N LYS A 88 -3.15 24.80 -8.99
CA LYS A 88 -3.87 26.07 -9.13
C LYS A 88 -2.94 27.27 -9.39
N PHE A 89 -1.77 27.26 -8.83
CA PHE A 89 -0.81 28.37 -8.89
C PHE A 89 0.42 28.09 -9.75
N ASN A 90 0.45 26.94 -10.42
CA ASN A 90 1.61 26.51 -11.19
C ASN A 90 1.26 26.36 -12.67
N HIS A 91 2.12 26.86 -13.56
CA HIS A 91 1.88 26.89 -15.01
C HIS A 91 2.51 25.70 -15.75
N LYS A 92 3.66 25.21 -15.31
CA LYS A 92 4.39 24.08 -15.89
C LYS A 92 4.56 23.00 -14.81
N ILE A 93 3.93 21.87 -15.01
CA ILE A 93 3.88 20.82 -13.99
C ILE A 93 4.45 19.52 -14.53
N ILE A 94 5.35 18.93 -13.77
CA ILE A 94 6.00 17.65 -14.09
C ILE A 94 5.31 16.55 -13.30
N PHE A 95 4.88 15.53 -14.02
CA PHE A 95 4.39 14.26 -13.49
C PHE A 95 5.32 13.14 -13.95
N SER A 96 5.63 12.21 -13.08
CA SER A 96 6.47 11.05 -13.43
C SER A 96 5.96 9.78 -12.79
N SER A 97 5.64 8.80 -13.61
CA SER A 97 5.36 7.44 -13.19
C SER A 97 5.47 6.48 -14.38
N GLU A 98 6.36 5.51 -14.32
CA GLU A 98 6.45 4.40 -15.28
C GLU A 98 5.20 3.53 -15.30
N LEU A 99 4.42 3.59 -14.23
CA LEU A 99 3.16 2.85 -14.11
C LEU A 99 2.08 3.40 -15.05
N LEU A 100 2.25 4.61 -15.58
CA LEU A 100 1.39 5.14 -16.65
C LEU A 100 1.50 4.28 -17.90
N GLN A 101 2.70 3.88 -18.29
CA GLN A 101 2.89 3.00 -19.44
C GLN A 101 2.56 1.55 -19.07
N SER A 102 3.12 1.03 -17.98
CA SER A 102 3.03 -0.40 -17.70
C SER A 102 1.65 -0.84 -17.18
N ARG A 103 0.89 0.04 -16.57
CA ARG A 103 -0.42 -0.31 -15.98
C ARG A 103 -1.61 0.13 -16.81
N LEU A 104 -1.49 1.12 -17.70
CA LEU A 104 -2.58 1.49 -18.63
C LEU A 104 -2.54 0.61 -19.87
N THR A 105 -3.00 -0.62 -19.75
CA THR A 105 -2.91 -1.69 -20.74
C THR A 105 -4.01 -1.65 -21.80
N ARG A 106 -4.80 -0.59 -21.85
CA ARG A 106 -5.89 -0.40 -22.82
C ARG A 106 -5.97 1.07 -23.22
N LYS A 107 -6.11 1.36 -24.50
CA LYS A 107 -6.24 2.72 -25.03
C LYS A 107 -7.30 3.56 -24.30
N ARG A 108 -8.46 2.96 -23.97
CA ARG A 108 -9.53 3.64 -23.20
C ARG A 108 -9.08 4.14 -21.82
N GLU A 109 -8.07 3.54 -21.22
CA GLU A 109 -7.52 3.96 -19.91
C GLU A 109 -6.68 5.23 -20.08
N ILE A 110 -5.93 5.30 -21.20
CA ILE A 110 -5.17 6.49 -21.60
C ILE A 110 -6.11 7.66 -21.92
N VAL A 111 -7.22 7.39 -22.64
CA VAL A 111 -8.27 8.40 -22.90
C VAL A 111 -8.87 8.96 -21.61
N LYS A 112 -9.10 8.12 -20.60
CA LYS A 112 -9.58 8.60 -19.29
C LYS A 112 -8.56 9.51 -18.61
N LEU A 113 -7.28 9.18 -18.67
CA LEU A 113 -6.20 10.00 -18.14
C LEU A 113 -6.14 11.34 -18.89
N TYR A 114 -6.20 11.34 -20.21
CA TYR A 114 -6.25 12.57 -21.01
C TYR A 114 -7.44 13.46 -20.61
N THR A 115 -8.61 12.86 -20.48
CA THR A 115 -9.84 13.56 -20.06
C THR A 115 -9.68 14.16 -18.66
N PHE A 116 -8.97 13.47 -17.78
CA PHE A 116 -8.64 13.97 -16.45
C PHE A 116 -7.77 15.23 -16.55
N PHE A 117 -6.68 15.21 -17.33
CA PHE A 117 -5.82 16.39 -17.51
C PHE A 117 -6.60 17.59 -18.08
N LYS A 118 -7.46 17.34 -19.08
CA LYS A 118 -8.32 18.39 -19.65
C LYS A 118 -9.29 18.99 -18.62
N LYS A 119 -9.87 18.15 -17.76
CA LYS A 119 -10.78 18.61 -16.69
C LYS A 119 -10.06 19.43 -15.61
N ILE A 120 -8.78 19.19 -15.37
CA ILE A 120 -7.97 20.02 -14.46
C ILE A 120 -7.64 21.38 -15.10
N GLY A 121 -7.62 21.47 -16.42
CA GLY A 121 -7.36 22.72 -17.15
C GLY A 121 -6.01 22.75 -17.86
N PHE A 122 -5.36 21.60 -18.06
CA PHE A 122 -4.16 21.54 -18.89
C PHE A 122 -4.52 21.71 -20.36
N THR A 123 -3.95 22.74 -20.99
CA THR A 123 -4.12 23.06 -22.42
C THR A 123 -3.06 22.39 -23.27
N ASN A 124 -1.83 22.33 -22.79
CA ASN A 124 -0.69 21.70 -23.42
C ASN A 124 -0.20 20.51 -22.57
N ILE A 125 -0.09 19.33 -23.14
CA ILE A 125 0.33 18.13 -22.41
C ILE A 125 1.41 17.43 -23.23
N LYS A 126 2.64 17.45 -22.74
CA LYS A 126 3.79 16.79 -23.34
C LYS A 126 4.03 15.47 -22.64
N VAL A 127 4.15 14.40 -23.40
CA VAL A 127 4.37 13.04 -22.90
C VAL A 127 5.82 12.65 -23.18
N ILE A 128 6.56 12.37 -22.14
CA ILE A 128 7.98 11.95 -22.22
C ILE A 128 8.04 10.43 -22.06
N CYS A 129 8.64 9.76 -23.02
CA CYS A 129 8.77 8.31 -23.03
C CYS A 129 10.20 7.91 -23.39
N TYR A 130 10.92 7.34 -22.43
CA TYR A 130 12.18 6.67 -22.69
C TYR A 130 11.91 5.22 -23.09
N ILE A 131 12.47 4.79 -24.20
CA ILE A 131 12.36 3.42 -24.71
C ILE A 131 13.72 2.74 -24.70
N ARG A 132 13.74 1.46 -24.45
CA ARG A 132 14.95 0.65 -24.33
C ARG A 132 14.80 -0.64 -25.12
N ASP A 133 15.91 -1.20 -25.58
CA ASP A 133 15.93 -2.51 -26.24
C ASP A 133 15.17 -3.56 -25.42
N ALA A 134 14.26 -4.29 -26.07
CA ALA A 134 13.37 -5.24 -25.38
C ALA A 134 14.13 -6.38 -24.68
N ASN A 135 15.26 -6.83 -25.23
CA ASN A 135 16.10 -7.84 -24.59
C ASN A 135 16.77 -7.30 -23.31
N GLU A 136 17.23 -6.05 -23.35
CA GLU A 136 17.81 -5.43 -22.13
C GLU A 136 16.75 -5.16 -21.07
N MET A 137 15.55 -4.78 -21.50
CA MET A 137 14.40 -4.66 -20.60
C MET A 137 14.02 -5.99 -19.99
N LEU A 138 13.94 -7.06 -20.79
CA LEU A 138 13.58 -8.41 -20.32
C LEU A 138 14.42 -8.84 -19.13
N ARG A 139 15.76 -8.74 -19.22
CA ARG A 139 16.67 -9.11 -18.12
C ARG A 139 16.33 -8.35 -16.83
N SER A 140 16.11 -7.07 -16.98
CA SER A 140 15.82 -6.19 -15.85
C SER A 140 14.43 -6.43 -15.27
N LEU A 141 13.44 -6.71 -16.12
CA LEU A 141 12.08 -7.04 -15.72
C LEU A 141 12.00 -8.40 -15.02
N LEU A 142 12.72 -9.41 -15.51
CA LEU A 142 12.78 -10.72 -14.88
C LEU A 142 13.38 -10.63 -13.46
N SER A 143 14.51 -9.92 -13.31
CA SER A 143 15.10 -9.67 -11.99
C SER A 143 14.15 -8.92 -11.06
N GLU A 144 13.42 -7.94 -11.57
CA GLU A 144 12.45 -7.18 -10.79
C GLU A 144 11.23 -8.01 -10.40
N ALA A 145 10.71 -8.79 -11.32
CA ALA A 145 9.56 -9.66 -11.07
C ALA A 145 9.81 -10.64 -9.91
N ILE A 146 11.04 -11.15 -9.79
CA ILE A 146 11.41 -12.02 -8.68
C ILE A 146 11.45 -11.27 -7.34
N LYS A 147 11.93 -10.04 -7.32
CA LYS A 147 11.86 -9.21 -6.10
C LYS A 147 10.43 -9.05 -5.62
N TRP A 148 9.47 -8.99 -6.54
CA TRP A 148 8.05 -8.76 -6.29
C TRP A 148 7.19 -10.02 -6.41
N GLU A 149 7.82 -11.22 -6.50
CA GLU A 149 7.12 -12.50 -6.52
C GLU A 149 6.21 -12.72 -7.75
N GLU A 150 6.54 -12.10 -8.87
CA GLU A 150 5.76 -12.26 -10.10
C GLU A 150 6.11 -13.53 -10.90
N ILE A 151 7.28 -14.13 -10.63
CA ILE A 151 7.81 -15.31 -11.34
C ILE A 151 8.39 -16.32 -10.34
N ASP A 152 7.91 -17.56 -10.40
CA ASP A 152 8.37 -18.66 -9.55
C ASP A 152 9.55 -19.41 -10.14
N SER A 153 9.62 -19.57 -11.44
CA SER A 153 10.69 -20.30 -12.10
C SER A 153 10.99 -19.75 -13.49
N PHE A 154 12.25 -19.94 -13.92
CA PHE A 154 12.68 -19.75 -15.31
C PHE A 154 12.65 -21.06 -16.09
N GLU A 155 12.11 -22.11 -15.53
CA GLU A 155 11.99 -23.40 -16.22
C GLU A 155 11.10 -23.24 -17.45
N LEU A 156 11.71 -23.43 -18.58
CA LEU A 156 11.03 -23.58 -19.85
C LEU A 156 10.39 -24.97 -19.81
N LYS A 157 9.06 -25.04 -19.64
CA LYS A 157 8.36 -26.30 -19.82
C LYS A 157 8.28 -26.67 -21.30
N GLU A 158 8.30 -27.96 -21.59
CA GLU A 158 8.55 -28.58 -22.91
C GLU A 158 7.59 -28.21 -24.06
N GLU A 159 6.62 -27.34 -23.90
CA GLU A 159 5.72 -26.93 -24.98
C GLU A 159 6.30 -25.77 -25.80
N LYS A 160 6.94 -26.13 -26.92
CA LYS A 160 7.63 -25.24 -27.86
C LYS A 160 6.81 -24.05 -28.39
N GLU A 161 5.48 -24.12 -28.41
CA GLU A 161 4.64 -23.01 -28.86
C GLU A 161 4.53 -21.87 -27.84
N GLU A 162 4.72 -22.15 -26.58
CA GLU A 162 4.69 -21.15 -25.50
C GLU A 162 5.96 -20.30 -25.46
N TYR A 163 7.08 -20.82 -25.90
CA TYR A 163 8.35 -20.10 -25.98
C TYR A 163 8.33 -18.93 -26.96
N LYS A 164 7.62 -19.06 -28.08
CA LYS A 164 7.52 -17.99 -29.09
C LYS A 164 6.87 -16.72 -28.58
N LEU A 165 6.08 -16.82 -27.52
CA LEU A 165 5.36 -15.70 -26.92
C LEU A 165 5.87 -15.34 -25.52
N GLY A 166 6.98 -15.96 -25.08
CA GLY A 166 7.43 -15.85 -23.71
C GLY A 166 6.32 -16.35 -22.75
N TYR A 167 6.60 -16.55 -21.54
CA TYR A 167 5.65 -17.01 -20.54
C TYR A 167 4.35 -16.22 -20.54
N LYS A 168 3.34 -16.72 -21.19
CA LYS A 168 2.06 -16.04 -21.42
C LYS A 168 1.43 -15.46 -20.16
N LYS A 169 1.73 -16.02 -19.01
CA LYS A 169 1.12 -15.60 -17.77
C LYS A 169 1.72 -14.34 -17.18
N ASN A 170 3.02 -14.32 -16.98
CA ASN A 170 3.72 -13.20 -16.35
C ASN A 170 4.36 -12.30 -17.40
N LEU A 171 4.71 -12.86 -18.54
CA LEU A 171 5.34 -12.15 -19.64
C LEU A 171 4.34 -11.38 -20.52
N PHE A 172 3.02 -11.60 -20.40
CA PHE A 172 2.04 -10.71 -21.06
C PHE A 172 2.22 -9.24 -20.60
N HIS A 173 2.50 -9.05 -19.33
CA HIS A 173 2.83 -7.73 -18.79
C HIS A 173 4.15 -7.20 -19.36
N PHE A 174 5.17 -8.04 -19.47
CA PHE A 174 6.45 -7.67 -20.07
C PHE A 174 6.32 -7.37 -21.57
N HIS A 175 5.51 -8.14 -22.30
CA HIS A 175 5.19 -7.85 -23.69
C HIS A 175 4.56 -6.47 -23.86
N HIS A 176 3.63 -6.10 -22.99
CA HIS A 176 3.04 -4.76 -23.03
C HIS A 176 4.10 -3.67 -22.75
N ILE A 177 4.95 -3.87 -21.74
CA ILE A 177 6.00 -2.90 -21.39
C ILE A 177 7.00 -2.74 -22.55
N CYS A 178 7.39 -3.84 -23.19
CA CYS A 178 8.37 -3.85 -24.29
C CYS A 178 7.77 -3.44 -25.65
N ASN A 179 6.44 -3.39 -25.80
CA ASN A 179 5.81 -3.04 -27.06
C ASN A 179 5.76 -1.51 -27.26
N HIS A 180 6.89 -0.98 -27.72
CA HIS A 180 7.04 0.47 -27.92
C HIS A 180 6.12 1.00 -29.02
N LYS A 181 5.90 0.24 -30.11
CA LYS A 181 4.93 0.59 -31.17
C LYS A 181 3.54 0.82 -30.57
N GLN A 182 3.03 -0.17 -29.85
CA GLN A 182 1.70 -0.06 -29.22
C GLN A 182 1.60 1.12 -28.25
N THR A 183 2.63 1.29 -27.42
CA THR A 183 2.70 2.40 -26.46
C THR A 183 2.64 3.74 -27.21
N LEU A 184 3.55 3.97 -28.15
CA LEU A 184 3.65 5.25 -28.82
C LEU A 184 2.46 5.53 -29.74
N GLN A 185 1.88 4.50 -30.38
CA GLN A 185 0.64 4.64 -31.13
C GLN A 185 -0.52 5.08 -30.23
N TRP A 186 -0.79 4.37 -29.15
CA TRP A 186 -1.93 4.69 -28.28
C TRP A 186 -1.79 6.06 -27.60
N TRP A 187 -0.58 6.37 -27.12
CA TRP A 187 -0.34 7.67 -26.51
C TRP A 187 -0.35 8.80 -27.55
N GLY A 188 0.20 8.59 -28.74
CA GLY A 188 0.17 9.54 -29.83
C GLY A 188 -1.23 9.81 -30.38
N GLU A 189 -2.06 8.76 -30.51
CA GLU A 189 -3.47 8.91 -30.94
C GLU A 189 -4.33 9.65 -29.90
N VAL A 190 -3.99 9.62 -28.62
CA VAL A 190 -4.76 10.26 -27.55
C VAL A 190 -4.24 11.67 -27.25
N PHE A 191 -2.93 11.86 -27.19
CA PHE A 191 -2.32 13.13 -26.79
C PHE A 191 -1.84 13.99 -27.96
N GLY A 192 -1.79 13.44 -29.16
CA GLY A 192 -1.16 14.02 -30.34
C GLY A 192 0.29 13.55 -30.48
N LYS A 193 0.67 13.05 -31.66
CA LYS A 193 2.03 12.56 -31.93
C LYS A 193 3.09 13.64 -31.69
N GLU A 194 2.78 14.88 -32.04
CA GLU A 194 3.63 16.08 -31.87
C GLU A 194 3.88 16.44 -30.40
N ASN A 195 3.11 15.84 -29.51
CA ASN A 195 3.26 16.01 -28.07
C ASN A 195 4.05 14.90 -27.41
N LEU A 196 4.47 13.89 -28.17
CA LEU A 196 5.33 12.81 -27.67
C LEU A 196 6.80 13.24 -27.77
N ILE A 197 7.51 13.23 -26.66
CA ILE A 197 8.95 13.39 -26.56
C ILE A 197 9.53 11.99 -26.33
N VAL A 198 9.95 11.34 -27.42
CA VAL A 198 10.47 9.96 -27.39
C VAL A 198 11.99 10.01 -27.32
N ARG A 199 12.57 9.33 -26.33
CA ARG A 199 14.01 9.26 -26.11
C ARG A 199 14.48 7.81 -26.07
N LEU A 200 15.67 7.55 -26.58
CA LEU A 200 16.33 6.24 -26.45
C LEU A 200 17.06 6.18 -25.11
N PHE A 201 16.83 5.11 -24.34
CA PHE A 201 17.57 4.86 -23.12
C PHE A 201 18.92 4.20 -23.44
N ASP A 202 19.80 4.99 -23.98
CA ASP A 202 21.17 4.62 -24.32
C ASP A 202 22.10 5.80 -23.97
N LYS A 203 23.21 5.50 -23.30
CA LYS A 203 24.18 6.52 -22.85
C LYS A 203 24.72 7.36 -24.02
N ASN A 204 24.85 6.76 -25.20
CA ASN A 204 25.33 7.44 -26.40
C ASN A 204 24.29 8.37 -27.03
N GLU A 205 23.01 8.20 -26.67
CA GLU A 205 21.88 9.00 -27.17
C GLU A 205 21.47 10.10 -26.17
N PHE A 206 21.95 10.03 -24.94
CA PHE A 206 21.62 11.03 -23.93
C PHE A 206 22.31 12.36 -24.23
N TYR A 207 21.59 13.43 -24.02
CA TYR A 207 22.18 14.78 -24.04
C TYR A 207 23.36 14.86 -23.06
N GLN A 208 24.53 15.22 -23.56
CA GLN A 208 25.79 15.22 -22.82
C GLN A 208 26.14 13.87 -22.15
N GLY A 209 25.65 12.74 -22.66
CA GLY A 209 25.93 11.40 -22.13
C GLY A 209 25.32 11.08 -20.76
N ASP A 210 24.40 11.90 -20.26
CA ASP A 210 23.80 11.76 -18.93
C ASP A 210 22.28 11.76 -18.99
N LEU A 211 21.65 10.78 -18.33
CA LEU A 211 20.20 10.62 -18.32
C LEU A 211 19.46 11.81 -17.70
N LEU A 212 19.97 12.37 -16.61
CA LEU A 212 19.29 13.47 -15.90
C LEU A 212 19.39 14.75 -16.71
N LYS A 213 20.54 15.02 -17.31
CA LYS A 213 20.72 16.13 -18.23
C LYS A 213 19.84 16.00 -19.47
N ASP A 214 19.72 14.78 -20.00
CA ASP A 214 18.85 14.48 -21.14
C ASP A 214 17.37 14.74 -20.79
N PHE A 215 16.93 14.30 -19.61
CA PHE A 215 15.57 14.53 -19.17
C PHE A 215 15.28 16.04 -19.01
N ILE A 216 16.13 16.75 -18.30
CA ILE A 216 16.02 18.20 -18.08
C ILE A 216 15.96 18.95 -19.42
N HIS A 217 16.90 18.66 -20.34
CA HIS A 217 16.93 19.22 -21.68
C HIS A 217 15.65 18.90 -22.46
N SER A 218 15.13 17.67 -22.36
CA SER A 218 13.96 17.21 -23.12
C SER A 218 12.67 17.95 -22.77
N ILE A 219 12.56 18.47 -21.55
CA ILE A 219 11.41 19.26 -21.09
C ILE A 219 11.63 20.78 -21.21
N GLY A 220 12.79 21.20 -21.72
CA GLY A 220 13.13 22.62 -21.87
C GLY A 220 13.43 23.32 -20.54
N LEU A 221 13.94 22.59 -19.57
CA LEU A 221 14.44 23.11 -18.31
C LEU A 221 15.96 23.23 -18.41
N GLU A 222 16.54 24.27 -17.86
CA GLU A 222 17.97 24.49 -17.89
C GLU A 222 18.67 23.69 -16.80
N TRP A 223 19.88 23.20 -17.13
CA TRP A 223 20.71 22.56 -16.13
C TRP A 223 21.24 23.60 -15.16
N ASP A 224 21.10 23.32 -13.86
CA ASP A 224 21.55 24.19 -12.78
C ASP A 224 22.69 23.49 -12.02
N ASP A 225 23.78 24.20 -11.79
CA ASP A 225 24.93 23.63 -11.09
C ASP A 225 24.66 23.36 -9.60
N GLU A 226 23.58 23.94 -9.04
CA GLU A 226 23.10 23.63 -7.69
C GLU A 226 22.34 22.29 -7.63
N PHE A 227 22.06 21.62 -8.76
CA PHE A 227 21.36 20.36 -8.75
C PHE A 227 22.11 19.28 -7.99
N ILE A 228 21.43 18.68 -7.03
CA ILE A 228 21.90 17.53 -6.28
C ILE A 228 21.67 16.27 -7.10
N ILE A 229 22.74 15.54 -7.40
CA ILE A 229 22.68 14.26 -8.12
C ILE A 229 22.39 13.14 -7.13
N PRO A 230 21.29 12.40 -7.29
CA PRO A 230 20.99 11.28 -6.42
C PRO A 230 22.04 10.17 -6.57
N PRO A 231 22.34 9.42 -5.49
CA PRO A 231 23.20 8.25 -5.61
C PRO A 231 22.55 7.23 -6.56
N LYS A 232 23.39 6.48 -7.27
CA LYS A 232 22.88 5.40 -8.13
C LYS A 232 22.08 4.43 -7.29
N GLN A 233 20.81 4.34 -7.58
CA GLN A 233 19.87 3.39 -6.97
C GLN A 233 19.56 2.28 -7.99
N ASN A 234 19.16 1.11 -7.48
CA ASN A 234 18.71 -0.05 -8.26
C ASN A 234 19.81 -0.83 -8.97
N GLU A 235 20.71 -1.40 -8.21
CA GLU A 235 21.51 -2.51 -8.71
C GLU A 235 20.60 -3.73 -8.93
N SER A 236 20.81 -4.43 -10.06
CA SER A 236 20.11 -5.68 -10.33
C SER A 236 20.65 -6.76 -9.39
N LEU A 237 19.76 -7.64 -8.93
CA LEU A 237 20.20 -8.81 -8.18
C LEU A 237 21.14 -9.67 -9.04
N ASP A 238 22.14 -10.22 -8.40
CA ASP A 238 22.94 -11.29 -8.96
C ASP A 238 22.15 -12.63 -8.94
N LEU A 239 22.70 -13.65 -9.58
CA LEU A 239 22.06 -14.95 -9.73
C LEU A 239 21.78 -15.62 -8.37
N LEU A 240 22.68 -15.45 -7.39
CA LEU A 240 22.48 -15.98 -6.05
C LEU A 240 21.28 -15.35 -5.36
N GLY A 241 21.17 -14.01 -5.43
CA GLY A 241 20.03 -13.28 -4.87
C GLY A 241 18.71 -13.62 -5.57
N ILE A 242 18.74 -13.83 -6.88
CA ILE A 242 17.60 -14.27 -7.70
C ILE A 242 17.13 -15.65 -7.24
N ASP A 243 18.03 -16.65 -7.15
CA ASP A 243 17.67 -18.01 -6.75
C ASP A 243 17.17 -18.05 -5.30
N LEU A 244 17.82 -17.33 -4.41
CA LEU A 244 17.43 -17.23 -3.01
C LEU A 244 16.04 -16.61 -2.86
N LEU A 245 15.77 -15.47 -3.48
CA LEU A 245 14.45 -14.84 -3.39
C LEU A 245 13.35 -15.69 -4.01
N ARG A 246 13.62 -16.35 -5.13
CA ARG A 246 12.68 -17.29 -5.76
C ARG A 246 12.27 -18.42 -4.81
N ARG A 247 13.22 -18.94 -4.05
CA ARG A 247 12.96 -19.96 -3.01
C ARG A 247 12.18 -19.37 -1.83
N ILE A 248 12.59 -18.20 -1.35
CA ILE A 248 11.93 -17.54 -0.22
C ILE A 248 10.49 -17.15 -0.57
N ASN A 249 10.23 -16.71 -1.81
CA ASN A 249 8.89 -16.32 -2.27
C ASN A 249 7.85 -17.44 -2.09
N LYS A 250 8.26 -18.70 -2.13
CA LYS A 250 7.37 -19.85 -1.88
C LYS A 250 6.89 -19.92 -0.44
N PHE A 251 7.70 -19.47 0.50
CA PHE A 251 7.41 -19.55 1.95
C PHE A 251 6.92 -18.21 2.49
N LEU A 252 7.38 -17.12 1.89
CA LEU A 252 7.09 -15.76 2.33
C LEU A 252 6.62 -14.88 1.14
N PRO A 253 5.44 -15.20 0.59
CA PRO A 253 4.90 -14.50 -0.56
C PRO A 253 4.63 -13.02 -0.27
N LEU A 254 4.66 -12.18 -1.32
CA LEU A 254 4.39 -10.74 -1.21
C LEU A 254 2.92 -10.47 -0.84
N PHE A 255 2.03 -11.28 -1.38
CA PHE A 255 0.60 -11.18 -1.11
C PHE A 255 0.08 -12.50 -0.54
N CYS A 256 -0.61 -12.41 0.59
CA CYS A 256 -1.37 -13.48 1.19
C CYS A 256 -2.83 -13.05 1.28
N ASN A 257 -3.75 -13.86 0.73
CA ASN A 257 -5.18 -13.66 0.93
C ASN A 257 -5.69 -12.29 0.42
N ASN A 258 -5.17 -11.80 -0.70
CA ASN A 258 -5.43 -10.48 -1.30
C ASN A 258 -4.97 -9.28 -0.45
N ALA A 259 -4.14 -9.48 0.54
CA ALA A 259 -3.50 -8.42 1.29
C ALA A 259 -1.97 -8.51 1.17
N ARG A 260 -1.29 -7.39 1.28
CA ARG A 260 0.17 -7.39 1.36
C ARG A 260 0.60 -8.17 2.59
N ASN A 261 1.53 -9.09 2.41
CA ASN A 261 2.10 -9.86 3.50
C ASN A 261 3.02 -8.98 4.35
N ILE A 262 2.52 -8.50 5.46
CA ILE A 262 3.29 -7.66 6.39
C ILE A 262 4.51 -8.38 6.98
N PHE A 263 4.48 -9.72 7.05
CA PHE A 263 5.59 -10.51 7.58
C PHE A 263 6.76 -10.62 6.59
N ARG A 264 6.54 -10.34 5.31
CA ARG A 264 7.62 -10.24 4.32
C ARG A 264 8.48 -9.00 4.57
N GLY A 265 7.90 -7.91 5.05
CA GLY A 265 8.62 -6.66 5.34
C GLY A 265 9.42 -6.16 4.14
N ASP A 266 10.65 -5.75 4.43
CA ASP A 266 11.56 -5.13 3.47
C ASP A 266 12.58 -6.13 2.87
N LEU A 267 12.21 -7.41 2.76
CA LEU A 267 13.08 -8.50 2.32
C LEU A 267 13.86 -8.17 1.04
N HIS A 268 13.20 -7.51 0.08
CA HIS A 268 13.83 -7.14 -1.18
C HIS A 268 14.96 -6.09 -1.02
N HIS A 269 14.86 -5.19 -0.04
CA HIS A 269 15.93 -4.24 0.26
C HIS A 269 17.16 -4.96 0.83
N PHE A 270 16.96 -5.90 1.75
CA PHE A 270 18.06 -6.73 2.26
C PHE A 270 18.69 -7.55 1.14
N ALA A 271 17.88 -8.13 0.25
CA ALA A 271 18.41 -8.88 -0.88
C ALA A 271 19.26 -8.00 -1.81
N VAL A 272 18.80 -6.81 -2.17
CA VAL A 272 19.58 -5.86 -2.99
C VAL A 272 20.86 -5.45 -2.29
N LYS A 273 20.86 -5.25 -0.98
CA LYS A 273 22.06 -4.88 -0.21
C LYS A 273 23.16 -5.94 -0.28
N HIS A 274 22.79 -7.23 -0.25
CA HIS A 274 23.75 -8.33 -0.14
C HIS A 274 24.06 -9.04 -1.47
N PHE A 275 23.14 -9.00 -2.44
CA PHE A 275 23.22 -9.80 -3.67
C PHE A 275 23.22 -8.95 -4.93
N THR A 276 24.14 -7.99 -4.99
CA THR A 276 24.38 -7.13 -6.17
C THR A 276 25.83 -7.23 -6.65
N SER A 277 26.34 -8.45 -6.68
CA SER A 277 27.72 -8.72 -7.11
C SER A 277 27.95 -8.30 -8.56
N LYS A 278 29.14 -7.73 -8.82
CA LYS A 278 29.64 -7.46 -10.17
C LYS A 278 30.37 -8.66 -10.79
N ASP A 279 30.43 -9.79 -10.08
CA ASP A 279 31.02 -11.02 -10.58
C ASP A 279 30.26 -11.48 -11.83
N SER A 280 30.99 -11.66 -12.92
CA SER A 280 30.45 -12.13 -14.19
C SER A 280 29.79 -13.51 -14.10
N HIS A 281 30.29 -14.38 -13.20
CA HIS A 281 29.73 -15.71 -12.93
C HIS A 281 28.36 -15.65 -12.24
N LEU A 282 28.09 -14.59 -11.52
CA LEU A 282 26.79 -14.35 -10.88
C LEU A 282 25.89 -13.43 -11.69
N LYS A 283 26.31 -12.98 -12.87
CA LYS A 283 25.47 -12.15 -13.73
C LYS A 283 24.32 -12.98 -14.27
N PHE A 284 23.10 -12.59 -13.90
CA PHE A 284 21.89 -13.24 -14.42
C PHE A 284 21.76 -13.03 -15.93
N GLN A 285 21.61 -14.12 -16.65
CA GLN A 285 21.41 -14.15 -18.09
C GLN A 285 20.27 -15.14 -18.40
N PRO A 286 19.11 -14.67 -18.91
CA PRO A 286 18.00 -15.55 -19.24
C PRO A 286 18.37 -16.62 -20.25
N PRO A 287 17.54 -17.66 -20.45
CA PRO A 287 17.74 -18.63 -21.51
C PRO A 287 17.87 -17.95 -22.87
N LYS A 288 18.82 -18.40 -23.68
CA LYS A 288 19.11 -17.83 -25.00
C LYS A 288 17.87 -17.79 -25.90
N GLU A 289 17.07 -18.85 -25.88
CA GLU A 289 15.84 -18.96 -26.66
C GLU A 289 14.81 -17.87 -26.27
N VAL A 290 14.68 -17.58 -24.98
CA VAL A 290 13.78 -16.51 -24.48
C VAL A 290 14.27 -15.15 -24.97
N VAL A 291 15.56 -14.91 -24.89
CA VAL A 291 16.17 -13.66 -25.38
C VAL A 291 15.94 -13.51 -26.88
N GLN A 292 16.18 -14.56 -27.67
CA GLN A 292 15.97 -14.56 -29.12
C GLN A 292 14.50 -14.32 -29.47
N SER A 293 13.58 -14.99 -28.77
CA SER A 293 12.15 -14.82 -29.02
C SER A 293 11.69 -13.37 -28.82
N TYR A 294 12.27 -12.65 -27.85
CA TYR A 294 11.97 -11.23 -27.64
C TYR A 294 12.58 -10.33 -28.71
N ILE A 295 13.79 -10.60 -29.16
CA ILE A 295 14.42 -9.87 -30.25
C ILE A 295 13.54 -9.99 -31.50
N ASP A 296 13.19 -11.22 -31.88
CA ASP A 296 12.41 -11.50 -33.09
C ASP A 296 10.98 -10.90 -33.00
N TYR A 297 10.33 -11.05 -31.87
CA TYR A 297 8.96 -10.56 -31.67
C TYR A 297 8.84 -9.03 -31.76
N PHE A 298 9.84 -8.30 -31.25
CA PHE A 298 9.77 -6.84 -31.23
C PHE A 298 10.46 -6.15 -32.40
N GLU A 299 11.06 -6.88 -33.36
CA GLU A 299 11.76 -6.27 -34.49
C GLU A 299 10.82 -5.39 -35.35
N GLU A 300 9.60 -5.85 -35.64
CA GLU A 300 8.60 -5.04 -36.33
C GLU A 300 8.21 -3.78 -35.57
N SER A 301 8.05 -3.93 -34.23
CA SER A 301 7.77 -2.81 -33.34
C SER A 301 8.89 -1.78 -33.37
N ASN A 302 10.13 -2.23 -33.30
CA ASN A 302 11.31 -1.38 -33.31
C ASN A 302 11.45 -0.65 -34.64
N GLU A 303 11.24 -1.34 -35.77
CA GLU A 303 11.32 -0.73 -37.07
C GLU A 303 10.22 0.32 -37.32
N TRP A 304 9.00 0.08 -36.84
CA TRP A 304 7.95 1.07 -36.88
C TRP A 304 8.35 2.33 -36.07
N VAL A 305 8.85 2.15 -34.82
CA VAL A 305 9.30 3.26 -33.97
C VAL A 305 10.45 4.02 -34.61
N ARG A 306 11.40 3.31 -35.19
CA ARG A 306 12.50 3.91 -35.93
C ARG A 306 11.99 4.84 -37.03
N LYS A 307 11.11 4.36 -37.90
CA LYS A 307 10.55 5.14 -39.00
C LYS A 307 9.81 6.38 -38.53
N GLU A 308 9.04 6.23 -37.46
CA GLU A 308 8.14 7.29 -36.98
C GLU A 308 8.84 8.38 -36.16
N PHE A 309 9.85 8.01 -35.38
CA PHE A 309 10.47 8.92 -34.39
C PHE A 309 11.98 9.12 -34.61
N PHE A 310 12.66 8.19 -35.28
CA PHE A 310 14.11 8.22 -35.50
C PHE A 310 14.47 7.89 -36.95
N PRO A 311 13.89 8.59 -37.94
CA PRO A 311 14.09 8.25 -39.37
C PRO A 311 15.55 8.40 -39.84
N HIS A 312 16.36 9.14 -39.10
CA HIS A 312 17.78 9.34 -39.38
C HIS A 312 18.64 8.13 -38.99
N LYS A 313 18.10 7.18 -38.19
CA LYS A 313 18.85 6.00 -37.75
C LYS A 313 18.63 4.85 -38.73
N GLU A 314 19.66 4.08 -38.99
CA GLU A 314 19.56 2.86 -39.76
C GLU A 314 18.77 1.77 -39.05
N ARG A 315 19.00 1.64 -37.74
CA ARG A 315 18.27 0.76 -36.80
C ARG A 315 17.92 1.51 -35.52
N LEU A 316 16.82 1.13 -34.89
CA LEU A 316 16.43 1.75 -33.62
C LEU A 316 17.43 1.37 -32.51
N PHE A 317 17.73 0.08 -32.38
CA PHE A 317 18.71 -0.46 -31.46
C PHE A 317 19.73 -1.29 -32.23
N SER A 318 20.96 -1.37 -31.71
CA SER A 318 22.02 -2.17 -32.34
C SER A 318 21.63 -3.64 -32.41
N LYS A 319 21.94 -4.28 -33.55
CA LYS A 319 21.71 -5.72 -33.71
C LYS A 319 22.48 -6.46 -32.64
N LYS A 320 21.79 -7.30 -31.88
CA LYS A 320 22.43 -8.14 -30.86
C LYS A 320 22.84 -9.46 -31.51
N ASP A 321 24.10 -9.75 -31.47
CA ASP A 321 24.63 -11.07 -31.79
C ASP A 321 24.59 -11.94 -30.53
N LEU A 322 23.90 -13.06 -30.63
CA LEU A 322 23.79 -14.05 -29.55
C LEU A 322 24.70 -15.26 -29.79
N THR A 323 25.65 -15.20 -30.72
CA THR A 323 26.58 -16.32 -31.01
C THR A 323 27.34 -16.70 -29.76
N ASP A 324 27.95 -15.72 -29.08
CA ASP A 324 28.70 -15.91 -27.85
C ASP A 324 27.88 -15.76 -26.57
N TYR A 325 26.55 -15.68 -26.70
CA TYR A 325 25.67 -15.51 -25.55
C TYR A 325 25.70 -16.75 -24.66
N LYS A 326 26.12 -16.57 -23.43
CA LYS A 326 26.11 -17.61 -22.39
C LYS A 326 24.96 -17.34 -21.45
N GLU A 327 23.96 -18.22 -21.49
CA GLU A 327 22.89 -18.18 -20.52
C GLU A 327 23.40 -18.53 -19.12
N ASN A 328 22.83 -17.88 -18.12
CA ASN A 328 23.18 -18.06 -16.72
C ASN A 328 21.98 -17.71 -15.84
N TYR A 329 20.98 -18.57 -15.81
CA TYR A 329 19.72 -18.35 -15.12
C TYR A 329 19.46 -19.30 -13.95
N GLU A 330 20.35 -20.30 -13.77
CA GLU A 330 20.32 -21.26 -12.69
C GLU A 330 21.67 -21.31 -11.98
N LEU A 331 21.64 -21.35 -10.67
CA LEU A 331 22.81 -21.56 -9.86
C LEU A 331 23.21 -23.03 -9.89
N LYS A 332 24.23 -23.38 -10.68
CA LYS A 332 24.67 -24.78 -10.91
C LYS A 332 25.40 -25.37 -9.70
N GLU A 333 26.05 -24.53 -8.90
CA GLU A 333 26.88 -24.94 -7.79
C GLU A 333 26.77 -23.95 -6.63
N MET A 334 26.68 -24.47 -5.41
CA MET A 334 26.70 -23.69 -4.17
C MET A 334 28.14 -23.69 -3.61
N LYS A 335 28.87 -22.61 -3.87
CA LYS A 335 30.21 -22.41 -3.33
C LYS A 335 30.18 -21.98 -1.87
N PRO A 336 31.27 -22.24 -1.10
CA PRO A 336 31.36 -21.82 0.30
C PRO A 336 31.08 -20.32 0.51
N GLU A 337 31.63 -19.45 -0.33
CA GLU A 337 31.42 -18.00 -0.26
C GLU A 337 29.98 -17.55 -0.53
N TYR A 338 29.15 -18.39 -1.17
CA TYR A 338 27.73 -18.12 -1.34
C TYR A 338 26.96 -18.38 -0.05
N TRP A 339 27.37 -19.40 0.70
CA TRP A 339 26.82 -19.65 2.03
C TRP A 339 27.17 -18.52 3.00
N ASP A 340 28.38 -17.97 2.94
CA ASP A 340 28.80 -16.84 3.77
C ASP A 340 27.93 -15.60 3.47
N LYS A 341 27.69 -15.28 2.19
CA LYS A 341 26.78 -14.19 1.79
C LYS A 341 25.34 -14.41 2.28
N ILE A 342 24.84 -15.64 2.21
CA ILE A 342 23.52 -15.98 2.74
C ILE A 342 23.48 -15.81 4.27
N ALA A 343 24.55 -16.21 4.95
CA ALA A 343 24.68 -16.05 6.39
C ALA A 343 24.70 -14.56 6.78
N GLU A 344 25.47 -13.72 6.07
CA GLU A 344 25.48 -12.27 6.26
C GLU A 344 24.09 -11.65 6.03
N PHE A 345 23.40 -12.04 4.99
CA PHE A 345 22.04 -11.60 4.70
C PHE A 345 21.06 -11.96 5.83
N ILE A 346 21.13 -13.20 6.34
CA ILE A 346 20.29 -13.65 7.45
C ILE A 346 20.66 -12.88 8.73
N ALA A 347 21.93 -12.71 9.02
CA ALA A 347 22.41 -11.99 10.18
C ALA A 347 21.96 -10.52 10.16
N ASP A 348 22.04 -9.86 9.01
CA ASP A 348 21.58 -8.48 8.83
C ASP A 348 20.07 -8.35 9.05
N ILE A 349 19.26 -9.26 8.51
CA ILE A 349 17.81 -9.30 8.76
C ILE A 349 17.54 -9.47 10.26
N VAL A 350 18.16 -10.46 10.89
CA VAL A 350 17.95 -10.78 12.31
C VAL A 350 18.35 -9.59 13.18
N SER A 351 19.56 -9.04 12.95
CA SER A 351 20.05 -7.88 13.68
C SER A 351 19.14 -6.66 13.53
N THR A 352 18.78 -6.31 12.30
CA THR A 352 17.90 -5.17 12.01
C THR A 352 16.51 -5.36 12.63
N LYS A 353 15.93 -6.57 12.55
CA LYS A 353 14.62 -6.83 13.14
C LYS A 353 14.66 -6.81 14.67
N ASN A 354 15.71 -7.34 15.28
CA ASN A 354 15.89 -7.29 16.72
C ASN A 354 16.10 -5.86 17.21
N GLN A 355 16.88 -5.05 16.49
CA GLN A 355 17.01 -3.62 16.81
C GLN A 355 15.64 -2.90 16.73
N ASN A 356 14.88 -3.12 15.65
CA ASN A 356 13.54 -2.54 15.51
C ASN A 356 12.57 -3.00 16.64
N ILE A 357 12.71 -4.24 17.11
CA ILE A 357 11.92 -4.74 18.24
C ILE A 357 12.35 -4.03 19.54
N ALA A 358 13.65 -3.90 19.78
CA ALA A 358 14.19 -3.21 20.94
C ALA A 358 13.71 -1.74 20.98
N ASP A 359 13.81 -1.02 19.86
CA ASP A 359 13.36 0.37 19.73
C ASP A 359 11.86 0.51 20.03
N LYS A 360 11.03 -0.40 19.47
CA LYS A 360 9.59 -0.43 19.76
C LYS A 360 9.30 -0.74 21.21
N THR A 361 10.08 -1.63 21.82
CA THR A 361 9.95 -1.98 23.25
C THR A 361 10.21 -0.76 24.13
N ILE A 362 11.25 0.02 23.82
CA ILE A 362 11.55 1.28 24.52
C ILE A 362 10.39 2.27 24.37
N ILE A 363 9.83 2.41 23.17
CA ILE A 363 8.68 3.29 22.94
C ILE A 363 7.47 2.84 23.77
N ILE A 364 7.20 1.54 23.83
CA ILE A 364 6.11 0.96 24.64
C ILE A 364 6.34 1.25 26.11
N GLN A 365 7.53 0.98 26.66
CA GLN A 365 7.88 1.25 28.05
C GLN A 365 7.72 2.73 28.42
N ASN A 366 8.09 3.64 27.51
CA ASN A 366 7.92 5.07 27.74
C ASN A 366 6.42 5.46 27.76
N LYS A 367 5.60 4.87 26.90
CA LYS A 367 4.15 5.07 26.93
C LYS A 367 3.51 4.53 28.21
N ASP A 368 3.97 3.37 28.69
CA ASP A 368 3.49 2.78 29.93
C ASP A 368 3.81 3.68 31.15
N LYS A 369 5.01 4.26 31.18
CA LYS A 369 5.38 5.26 32.22
C LYS A 369 4.44 6.48 32.19
N VAL A 370 4.10 6.98 31.01
CA VAL A 370 3.15 8.10 30.86
C VAL A 370 1.76 7.70 31.34
N ILE A 371 1.31 6.49 31.04
CA ILE A 371 0.01 5.96 31.49
C ILE A 371 -0.01 5.84 33.03
N VAL A 372 1.06 5.31 33.62
CA VAL A 372 1.18 5.21 35.10
C VAL A 372 1.12 6.60 35.75
N ASN A 373 1.85 7.58 35.21
CA ASN A 373 1.83 8.95 35.72
C ASN A 373 0.43 9.59 35.61
N GLN A 374 -0.25 9.41 34.49
CA GLN A 374 -1.61 9.91 34.32
C GLN A 374 -2.61 9.21 35.29
N THR A 375 -2.43 7.92 35.50
CA THR A 375 -3.25 7.16 36.48
C THR A 375 -3.06 7.68 37.89
N ASN A 376 -1.82 7.96 38.30
CA ASN A 376 -1.51 8.53 39.59
C ASN A 376 -2.11 9.94 39.77
N GLN A 377 -2.08 10.78 38.71
CA GLN A 377 -2.73 12.09 38.72
C GLN A 377 -4.25 11.97 38.86
N ILE A 378 -4.87 11.02 38.18
CA ILE A 378 -6.31 10.74 38.27
C ILE A 378 -6.68 10.32 39.69
N ASN A 379 -5.89 9.42 40.30
CA ASN A 379 -6.10 8.97 41.69
C ASN A 379 -5.96 10.12 42.72
N SER A 380 -4.97 10.97 42.53
CA SER A 380 -4.77 12.18 43.35
C SER A 380 -5.96 13.14 43.24
N LEU A 381 -6.44 13.39 42.02
CA LEU A 381 -7.60 14.23 41.79
C LEU A 381 -8.90 13.64 42.38
N GLN A 382 -9.06 12.31 42.33
CA GLN A 382 -10.18 11.62 42.96
C GLN A 382 -10.16 11.74 44.47
N THR A 383 -8.97 11.66 45.10
CA THR A 383 -8.81 11.87 46.55
C THR A 383 -9.18 13.30 46.92
N THR A 384 -8.63 14.28 46.21
CA THR A 384 -8.96 15.70 46.41
C THR A 384 -10.47 15.97 46.26
N LEU A 385 -11.11 15.33 45.27
CA LEU A 385 -12.56 15.44 45.08
C LEU A 385 -13.36 14.86 46.23
N LYS A 386 -12.87 13.75 46.83
CA LYS A 386 -13.50 13.13 48.01
C LYS A 386 -13.40 14.03 49.22
N ASP A 387 -12.21 14.63 49.44
CA ASP A 387 -11.96 15.56 50.56
C ASP A 387 -12.82 16.83 50.41
N ASN A 388 -12.90 17.38 49.21
CA ASN A 388 -13.74 18.54 48.94
C ASN A 388 -15.25 18.24 49.15
N LYS A 389 -15.71 17.02 48.82
CA LYS A 389 -17.07 16.58 49.14
C LYS A 389 -17.31 16.50 50.67
N ALA A 390 -16.34 16.00 51.43
CA ALA A 390 -16.44 15.95 52.88
C ALA A 390 -16.52 17.36 53.49
N HIS A 391 -15.69 18.29 53.01
CA HIS A 391 -15.76 19.70 53.43
C HIS A 391 -17.09 20.36 53.06
N LEU A 392 -17.66 20.02 51.90
CA LEU A 392 -18.97 20.53 51.50
C LEU A 392 -20.10 20.06 52.44
N ILE A 393 -20.06 18.77 52.83
CA ILE A 393 -21.01 18.20 53.80
C ILE A 393 -20.86 18.87 55.18
N GLN A 394 -19.62 19.10 55.62
CA GLN A 394 -19.39 19.84 56.88
C GLN A 394 -19.92 21.28 56.83
N ALA A 395 -19.72 21.98 55.72
CA ALA A 395 -20.24 23.32 55.49
C ALA A 395 -21.80 23.34 55.49
N GLN A 396 -22.41 22.30 54.88
CA GLN A 396 -23.88 22.17 54.91
C GLN A 396 -24.41 21.88 56.30
N ASN A 397 -23.73 21.04 57.07
CA ASN A 397 -24.11 20.75 58.45
C ASN A 397 -23.96 21.98 59.36
N LEU A 398 -22.87 22.75 59.14
CA LEU A 398 -22.67 24.01 59.86
C LEU A 398 -23.76 25.03 59.54
N ASN A 399 -24.16 25.09 58.27
CA ASN A 399 -25.24 25.96 57.81
C ASN A 399 -26.62 25.57 58.41
N ASN A 400 -26.86 24.25 58.53
CA ASN A 400 -28.07 23.74 59.19
C ASN A 400 -28.10 24.06 60.69
N THR A 401 -26.89 23.99 61.35
CA THR A 401 -26.76 24.36 62.75
C THR A 401 -26.94 25.89 62.93
N LEU A 402 -26.39 26.67 62.02
CA LEU A 402 -26.58 28.13 61.98
C LEU A 402 -28.05 28.53 61.81
N ASN A 403 -28.77 27.81 60.90
CA ASN A 403 -30.21 28.04 60.70
C ASN A 403 -31.03 27.71 61.93
N LYS A 404 -30.67 26.64 62.69
CA LYS A 404 -31.32 26.35 63.99
C LYS A 404 -31.10 27.46 65.00
N THR A 405 -29.85 27.94 65.10
CA THR A 405 -29.48 29.05 65.96
C THR A 405 -30.18 30.36 65.59
N ILE A 406 -30.40 30.56 64.28
CA ILE A 406 -31.19 31.71 63.78
C ILE A 406 -32.68 31.58 64.23
N GLN A 407 -33.28 30.38 64.10
CA GLN A 407 -34.66 30.15 64.54
C GLN A 407 -34.85 30.35 66.07
N GLU A 408 -33.89 29.91 66.89
CA GLU A 408 -33.89 30.14 68.33
C GLU A 408 -33.76 31.63 68.68
N LYS A 409 -33.01 32.39 67.88
CA LYS A 409 -32.88 33.84 68.05
C LYS A 409 -34.16 34.59 67.59
N ASP A 410 -34.84 34.11 66.59
CA ASP A 410 -36.13 34.70 66.12
C ASP A 410 -37.25 34.59 67.20
N ILE A 411 -37.21 33.53 67.99
CA ILE A 411 -38.12 33.39 69.15
C ILE A 411 -37.80 34.45 70.21
N ILE A 412 -36.57 34.83 70.38
CA ILE A 412 -36.14 35.89 71.37
C ILE A 412 -36.47 37.30 70.85
N ILE A 413 -36.48 37.48 69.51
CA ILE A 413 -36.73 38.77 68.86
C ILE A 413 -38.21 39.16 68.90
N ASN A 414 -39.16 38.20 68.93
CA ASN A 414 -40.59 38.48 69.11
C ASN A 414 -40.96 39.18 70.37
N SER A 415 -40.03 39.35 71.30
CA SER A 415 -40.30 40.07 72.61
C SER A 415 -39.97 41.57 72.55
N ASN A 416 -39.36 42.11 71.47
CA ASN A 416 -39.00 43.56 71.42
C ASN A 416 -39.38 44.19 70.09
N THR A 417 -40.63 44.65 69.97
CA THR A 417 -41.30 45.15 68.75
C THR A 417 -40.68 46.40 68.11
N ASN A 418 -39.75 47.11 68.80
CA ASN A 418 -39.21 48.38 68.23
C ASN A 418 -37.83 48.25 67.54
N GLN A 419 -37.26 47.04 67.44
CA GLN A 419 -36.05 46.81 66.65
C GLN A 419 -36.25 46.01 65.35
N ILE A 420 -37.47 45.58 65.13
CA ILE A 420 -37.82 44.63 64.06
C ILE A 420 -37.62 45.25 62.68
N ASP A 421 -37.99 46.52 62.45
CA ASP A 421 -37.92 47.13 61.12
C ASP A 421 -36.48 47.35 60.62
N GLN A 422 -35.55 47.63 61.47
CA GLN A 422 -34.11 47.72 61.07
C GLN A 422 -33.51 46.35 60.79
N LEU A 423 -33.91 45.35 61.60
CA LEU A 423 -33.42 43.98 61.43
C LEU A 423 -34.08 43.31 60.19
N GLN A 424 -35.33 43.59 59.90
CA GLN A 424 -36.01 43.07 58.71
C GLN A 424 -35.38 43.58 57.41
N ASN A 425 -34.94 44.84 57.35
CA ASN A 425 -34.25 45.36 56.17
C ASN A 425 -32.88 44.72 56.00
N ASN A 426 -32.17 44.48 57.09
CA ASN A 426 -30.86 43.78 57.03
C ASN A 426 -31.05 42.29 56.68
N ILE A 427 -32.12 41.64 57.11
CA ILE A 427 -32.43 40.26 56.77
C ILE A 427 -32.80 40.15 55.29
N LYS A 428 -33.63 41.07 54.74
CA LYS A 428 -33.96 41.11 53.30
C LYS A 428 -32.71 41.28 52.41
N GLU A 429 -31.75 42.11 52.83
CA GLU A 429 -30.48 42.29 52.10
C GLU A 429 -29.64 41.02 52.12
N LYS A 430 -29.56 40.35 53.29
CA LYS A 430 -28.85 39.06 53.42
C LYS A 430 -29.49 37.92 52.66
N ILE A 431 -30.81 37.90 52.53
CA ILE A 431 -31.56 36.90 51.74
C ILE A 431 -31.29 37.12 50.23
N LYS A 432 -31.20 38.38 49.76
CA LYS A 432 -30.80 38.67 48.38
C LYS A 432 -29.37 38.18 48.10
N GLN A 433 -28.44 38.43 48.99
CA GLN A 433 -27.06 37.94 48.83
C GLN A 433 -26.99 36.40 48.86
N LEU A 434 -27.78 35.75 49.70
CA LEU A 434 -27.89 34.28 49.71
C LEU A 434 -28.49 33.70 48.43
N HIS A 435 -29.45 34.39 47.83
CA HIS A 435 -30.07 33.97 46.57
C HIS A 435 -29.04 34.04 45.43
N ILE A 436 -28.18 35.07 45.41
CA ILE A 436 -27.08 35.20 44.45
C ILE A 436 -26.06 34.08 44.65
N LEU A 437 -25.69 33.79 45.93
CA LEU A 437 -24.77 32.70 46.24
C LEU A 437 -25.32 31.33 45.91
N GLN A 438 -26.63 31.09 46.14
CA GLN A 438 -27.31 29.83 45.78
C GLN A 438 -27.32 29.61 44.28
N ASN A 439 -27.54 30.67 43.52
CA ASN A 439 -27.48 30.60 42.06
C ASN A 439 -26.05 30.31 41.57
N ASN A 440 -25.07 30.89 42.20
CA ASN A 440 -23.65 30.60 41.90
C ASN A 440 -23.24 29.16 42.25
N ILE A 441 -23.78 28.64 43.36
CA ILE A 441 -23.53 27.23 43.76
C ILE A 441 -24.25 26.29 42.80
N LYS A 442 -25.50 26.55 42.39
CA LYS A 442 -26.23 25.77 41.39
C LYS A 442 -25.48 25.73 40.06
N GLU A 443 -24.93 26.85 39.66
CA GLU A 443 -24.11 26.92 38.42
C GLU A 443 -22.86 26.07 38.54
N LYS A 444 -22.16 26.14 39.67
CA LYS A 444 -20.98 25.30 39.93
C LYS A 444 -21.28 23.80 40.01
N ILE A 445 -22.43 23.42 40.52
CA ILE A 445 -22.91 22.02 40.59
C ILE A 445 -23.21 21.52 39.15
N LYS A 446 -23.83 22.35 38.30
CA LYS A 446 -24.06 22.00 36.89
C LYS A 446 -22.74 21.79 36.14
N GLN A 447 -21.78 22.67 36.34
CA GLN A 447 -20.43 22.53 35.75
C GLN A 447 -19.74 21.25 36.18
N LEU A 448 -19.83 20.89 37.46
CA LEU A 448 -19.28 19.64 38.00
C LEU A 448 -19.93 18.39 37.41
N HIS A 449 -21.25 18.44 37.18
CA HIS A 449 -21.98 17.31 36.59
C HIS A 449 -21.58 17.09 35.09
N ILE A 450 -21.39 18.19 34.37
CA ILE A 450 -20.91 18.13 32.96
C ILE A 450 -19.50 17.55 32.90
N LEU A 451 -18.62 17.94 33.81
CA LEU A 451 -17.25 17.41 33.88
C LEU A 451 -17.24 15.91 34.24
N GLN A 452 -18.09 15.49 35.19
CA GLN A 452 -18.24 14.09 35.58
C GLN A 452 -18.68 13.20 34.40
N ASN A 453 -19.69 13.65 33.68
CA ASN A 453 -20.17 12.92 32.49
C ASN A 453 -19.11 12.82 31.40
N SER A 454 -18.35 13.90 31.17
CA SER A 454 -17.24 13.90 30.20
C SER A 454 -16.10 12.95 30.59
N ILE A 455 -15.79 12.82 31.86
CA ILE A 455 -14.80 11.87 32.37
C ILE A 455 -15.27 10.43 32.19
N GLN A 456 -16.55 10.17 32.49
CA GLN A 456 -17.15 8.84 32.36
C GLN A 456 -17.19 8.37 30.89
N GLU A 457 -17.57 9.26 29.95
CA GLU A 457 -17.54 8.95 28.53
C GLU A 457 -16.14 8.64 28.02
N LYS A 458 -15.17 9.48 28.38
CA LYS A 458 -13.76 9.24 27.98
C LYS A 458 -13.17 7.96 28.58
N SER A 459 -13.53 7.62 29.82
CA SER A 459 -13.11 6.38 30.47
C SER A 459 -13.68 5.15 29.75
N THR A 460 -14.96 5.21 29.36
CA THR A 460 -15.62 4.12 28.65
C THR A 460 -15.03 3.93 27.23
N GLN A 461 -14.76 5.05 26.53
CA GLN A 461 -14.11 5.03 25.21
C GLN A 461 -12.69 4.46 25.30
N LEU A 462 -11.93 4.83 26.32
CA LEU A 462 -10.58 4.33 26.54
C LEU A 462 -10.57 2.81 26.79
N GLY A 463 -11.50 2.33 27.64
CA GLY A 463 -11.65 0.89 27.92
C GLY A 463 -12.04 0.07 26.67
N GLN A 464 -12.93 0.62 25.85
CA GLN A 464 -13.34 -0.02 24.59
C GLN A 464 -12.20 -0.08 23.56
N LEU A 465 -11.41 0.99 23.46
CA LEU A 465 -10.24 1.05 22.58
C LEU A 465 -9.15 0.09 23.03
N GLN A 466 -8.86 0.05 24.32
CA GLN A 466 -7.87 -0.86 24.91
C GLN A 466 -8.26 -2.33 24.70
N SER A 467 -9.55 -2.66 24.88
CA SER A 467 -10.05 -4.01 24.70
C SER A 467 -9.94 -4.47 23.23
N LYS A 468 -10.31 -3.59 22.28
CA LYS A 468 -10.18 -3.86 20.85
C LYS A 468 -8.73 -4.03 20.43
N LEU A 469 -7.85 -3.16 20.90
CA LEU A 469 -6.42 -3.19 20.59
C LEU A 469 -5.76 -4.45 21.16
N SER A 470 -6.04 -4.78 22.42
CA SER A 470 -5.54 -5.99 23.08
C SER A 470 -5.99 -7.26 22.38
N PHE A 471 -7.26 -7.32 21.97
CA PHE A 471 -7.79 -8.46 21.25
C PHE A 471 -7.12 -8.61 19.88
N GLN A 472 -7.00 -7.51 19.14
CA GLN A 472 -6.36 -7.53 17.81
C GLN A 472 -4.88 -7.87 17.86
N THR A 473 -4.17 -7.39 18.88
CA THR A 473 -2.75 -7.69 19.09
C THR A 473 -2.54 -9.17 19.41
N LYS A 474 -3.43 -9.77 20.16
CA LYS A 474 -3.31 -11.17 20.58
C LYS A 474 -3.78 -12.17 19.54
N TYR A 475 -4.85 -11.87 18.82
CA TYR A 475 -5.54 -12.85 17.96
C TYR A 475 -5.62 -12.46 16.49
N GLY A 476 -5.18 -11.24 16.13
CA GLY A 476 -5.32 -10.70 14.77
C GLY A 476 -6.75 -10.26 14.46
N THR A 477 -7.12 -10.26 13.21
CA THR A 477 -8.43 -9.82 12.74
C THR A 477 -9.24 -10.98 12.14
N ALA A 478 -10.57 -10.89 12.20
CA ALA A 478 -11.47 -11.84 11.54
C ALA A 478 -11.23 -11.89 10.04
N LYS A 479 -10.94 -10.74 9.44
CA LYS A 479 -10.63 -10.60 8.02
C LYS A 479 -9.47 -11.50 7.61
N ILE A 480 -8.35 -11.42 8.32
CA ILE A 480 -7.15 -12.26 8.06
C ILE A 480 -7.49 -13.73 8.23
N ARG A 481 -8.29 -14.09 9.21
CA ARG A 481 -8.70 -15.50 9.43
C ARG A 481 -9.54 -16.04 8.30
N ILE A 482 -10.47 -15.28 7.75
CA ILE A 482 -11.30 -15.67 6.61
C ILE A 482 -10.42 -15.83 5.36
N GLN A 483 -9.50 -14.90 5.14
CA GLN A 483 -8.58 -14.94 4.01
C GLN A 483 -7.58 -16.11 4.10
N ASN A 484 -7.32 -16.63 5.29
CA ASN A 484 -6.52 -17.83 5.49
C ASN A 484 -7.28 -19.15 5.27
N GLN A 485 -8.58 -19.11 5.06
CA GLN A 485 -9.35 -20.31 4.76
C GLN A 485 -9.01 -20.91 3.39
N LEU A 486 -9.14 -22.22 3.28
CA LEU A 486 -8.78 -22.95 2.06
C LEU A 486 -9.53 -22.42 0.83
N SER A 487 -10.81 -22.11 0.97
CA SER A 487 -11.64 -21.54 -0.10
C SER A 487 -11.02 -20.26 -0.66
N TYR A 488 -10.58 -19.35 0.20
CA TYR A 488 -9.98 -18.11 -0.25
C TYR A 488 -8.63 -18.34 -0.95
N LYS A 489 -7.76 -19.17 -0.34
CA LYS A 489 -6.44 -19.53 -0.90
C LYS A 489 -6.55 -20.20 -2.29
N LEU A 490 -7.51 -21.10 -2.45
CA LEU A 490 -7.75 -21.78 -3.72
C LEU A 490 -8.33 -20.86 -4.78
N GLY A 491 -9.32 -20.05 -4.42
CA GLY A 491 -9.91 -19.08 -5.34
C GLY A 491 -8.89 -18.07 -5.84
N GLN A 492 -8.02 -17.59 -4.95
CA GLN A 492 -6.91 -16.73 -5.31
C GLN A 492 -5.96 -17.37 -6.31
N ALA A 493 -5.58 -18.62 -6.05
CA ALA A 493 -4.70 -19.38 -6.93
C ALA A 493 -5.35 -19.61 -8.32
N MET A 494 -6.64 -19.87 -8.37
CA MET A 494 -7.38 -20.00 -9.63
C MET A 494 -7.37 -18.69 -10.41
N ILE A 495 -7.61 -17.56 -9.76
CA ILE A 495 -7.60 -16.24 -10.42
C ILE A 495 -6.22 -15.94 -10.99
N VAL A 496 -5.16 -16.16 -10.20
CA VAL A 496 -3.78 -15.89 -10.61
C VAL A 496 -3.38 -16.80 -11.79
N ASN A 497 -3.67 -18.09 -11.67
CA ASN A 497 -3.25 -19.07 -12.68
C ASN A 497 -4.13 -19.05 -13.95
N SER A 498 -5.33 -18.51 -13.90
CA SER A 498 -6.19 -18.37 -15.08
C SER A 498 -5.80 -17.25 -16.05
N LYS A 499 -4.77 -16.46 -15.72
CA LYS A 499 -4.33 -15.31 -16.54
C LYS A 499 -3.43 -15.69 -17.72
N SER A 500 -2.94 -16.93 -17.76
CA SER A 500 -2.06 -17.39 -18.85
C SER A 500 -2.27 -18.86 -19.15
N PHE A 501 -1.88 -19.27 -20.35
CA PHE A 501 -1.99 -20.67 -20.78
C PHE A 501 -1.15 -21.61 -19.90
N LEU A 502 0.10 -21.25 -19.63
CA LEU A 502 0.96 -22.01 -18.68
C LEU A 502 0.39 -22.06 -17.27
N GLY A 503 -0.28 -21.00 -16.87
CA GLY A 503 -1.00 -20.98 -15.62
C GLY A 503 -2.11 -22.01 -15.56
N TYR A 504 -2.85 -22.20 -16.65
CA TYR A 504 -3.87 -23.25 -16.72
C TYR A 504 -3.27 -24.65 -16.58
N ILE A 505 -2.14 -24.93 -17.27
CA ILE A 505 -1.49 -26.25 -17.20
C ILE A 505 -0.98 -26.57 -15.80
N ARG A 506 -0.35 -25.61 -15.14
CA ARG A 506 0.17 -25.82 -13.77
C ARG A 506 -0.89 -25.67 -12.67
N MET A 507 -2.07 -25.15 -13.01
CA MET A 507 -3.13 -24.89 -12.02
C MET A 507 -3.46 -26.11 -11.16
N PRO A 508 -3.64 -27.32 -11.69
CA PRO A 508 -3.93 -28.48 -10.87
C PRO A 508 -2.87 -28.73 -9.80
N PHE A 509 -1.60 -28.58 -10.16
CA PHE A 509 -0.47 -28.80 -9.24
C PHE A 509 -0.43 -27.73 -8.15
N VAL A 510 -0.65 -26.45 -8.53
CA VAL A 510 -0.71 -25.34 -7.58
C VAL A 510 -1.87 -25.52 -6.61
N LEU A 511 -3.03 -25.94 -7.10
CA LEU A 511 -4.21 -26.15 -6.27
C LEU A 511 -4.03 -27.35 -5.33
N SER A 512 -3.42 -28.44 -5.82
CA SER A 512 -3.06 -29.58 -4.98
C SER A 512 -2.08 -29.18 -3.88
N TYR A 513 -1.01 -28.49 -4.26
CA TYR A 513 -0.02 -27.99 -3.30
C TYR A 513 -0.64 -27.11 -2.20
N ILE A 514 -1.51 -26.18 -2.58
CA ILE A 514 -2.18 -25.29 -1.61
C ILE A 514 -3.07 -26.12 -0.67
N LYS A 515 -3.78 -27.11 -1.21
CA LYS A 515 -4.63 -28.00 -0.41
C LYS A 515 -3.82 -28.81 0.60
N ASP A 516 -2.72 -29.42 0.14
CA ASP A 516 -1.87 -30.25 0.99
C ASP A 516 -1.17 -29.40 2.06
N LYS A 517 -0.64 -28.27 1.65
CA LYS A 517 -0.04 -27.30 2.58
C LYS A 517 -1.04 -26.82 3.62
N HIS A 518 -2.25 -26.46 3.21
CA HIS A 518 -3.29 -26.03 4.14
C HIS A 518 -3.68 -27.14 5.12
N LYS A 519 -3.77 -28.38 4.63
CA LYS A 519 -4.02 -29.56 5.48
C LYS A 519 -2.91 -29.74 6.52
N GLN A 520 -1.66 -29.59 6.11
CA GLN A 520 -0.52 -29.66 7.02
C GLN A 520 -0.52 -28.52 8.04
N GLU A 521 -0.81 -27.28 7.58
CA GLU A 521 -0.95 -26.13 8.46
C GLU A 521 -2.03 -26.35 9.53
N GLN A 522 -3.18 -26.92 9.12
CA GLN A 522 -4.27 -27.23 10.04
C GLN A 522 -3.87 -28.35 11.02
N LYS A 523 -3.18 -29.38 10.55
CA LYS A 523 -2.67 -30.44 11.42
C LYS A 523 -1.70 -29.90 12.47
N ASN A 524 -0.74 -29.12 12.02
CA ASN A 524 0.23 -28.46 12.91
C ASN A 524 -0.44 -27.52 13.93
N TYR A 525 -1.49 -26.82 13.50
CA TYR A 525 -2.26 -25.96 14.38
C TYR A 525 -3.02 -26.79 15.44
N GLN A 526 -3.65 -27.89 15.03
CA GLN A 526 -4.35 -28.80 15.97
C GLN A 526 -3.37 -29.45 16.97
N GLU A 527 -2.18 -29.83 16.52
CA GLU A 527 -1.13 -30.37 17.40
C GLU A 527 -0.63 -29.32 18.41
N LYS A 528 -0.49 -28.07 17.97
CA LYS A 528 -0.15 -26.95 18.86
C LYS A 528 -1.21 -26.69 19.92
N ILE A 529 -2.49 -26.69 19.52
CA ILE A 529 -3.61 -26.53 20.45
C ILE A 529 -3.71 -27.68 21.44
N LYS A 530 -3.39 -28.92 21.02
CA LYS A 530 -3.36 -30.08 21.93
C LYS A 530 -2.26 -29.94 22.98
N LYS A 531 -1.13 -29.35 22.60
CA LYS A 531 -0.01 -29.10 23.54
C LYS A 531 -0.26 -27.88 24.43
N ASP A 532 -0.87 -26.87 23.89
CA ASP A 532 -1.20 -25.62 24.58
C ASP A 532 -2.58 -25.12 24.15
N PRO A 533 -3.62 -25.42 24.92
CA PRO A 533 -4.99 -24.99 24.64
C PRO A 533 -5.18 -23.45 24.56
N SER A 534 -4.27 -22.67 25.16
CA SER A 534 -4.33 -21.20 25.12
C SER A 534 -4.08 -20.62 23.73
N LEU A 535 -3.45 -21.42 22.84
CA LEU A 535 -3.21 -21.05 21.43
C LEU A 535 -4.45 -21.22 20.55
N LYS A 536 -5.55 -21.73 21.11
CA LYS A 536 -6.81 -21.84 20.35
C LYS A 536 -7.36 -20.45 20.05
N LEU A 537 -7.50 -20.16 18.78
CA LEU A 537 -8.09 -18.90 18.38
C LEU A 537 -9.56 -18.81 18.78
N PRO A 538 -10.03 -17.66 19.25
CA PRO A 538 -11.44 -17.43 19.60
C PRO A 538 -12.37 -17.76 18.42
N PRO A 539 -13.65 -18.03 18.67
CA PRO A 539 -14.64 -18.16 17.58
C PRO A 539 -14.56 -16.95 16.63
N LEU A 540 -14.81 -17.18 15.35
CA LEU A 540 -14.67 -16.10 14.37
C LEU A 540 -15.63 -14.92 14.66
N GLU A 541 -16.79 -15.25 15.21
CA GLU A 541 -17.86 -14.33 15.58
C GLU A 541 -17.49 -13.37 16.73
N SER A 542 -16.51 -13.76 17.54
CA SER A 542 -16.06 -12.96 18.68
C SER A 542 -15.07 -11.84 18.32
N TYR A 543 -14.64 -11.77 17.07
CA TYR A 543 -13.72 -10.75 16.63
C TYR A 543 -14.43 -9.39 16.44
N PRO A 544 -13.81 -8.30 16.90
CA PRO A 544 -14.43 -6.97 16.79
C PRO A 544 -14.74 -6.52 15.34
N ASP A 545 -14.01 -7.06 14.37
CA ASP A 545 -14.18 -6.80 12.93
C ASP A 545 -14.98 -7.87 12.20
N TYR A 546 -15.65 -8.78 12.92
CA TYR A 546 -16.33 -9.94 12.32
C TYR A 546 -17.39 -9.55 11.28
N GLN A 547 -18.24 -8.59 11.61
CA GLN A 547 -19.32 -8.16 10.70
C GLN A 547 -18.75 -7.56 9.39
N GLU A 548 -17.67 -6.83 9.51
CA GLU A 548 -16.99 -6.28 8.33
C GLU A 548 -16.27 -7.39 7.54
N ALA A 549 -15.64 -8.31 8.26
CA ALA A 549 -14.89 -9.42 7.68
C ALA A 549 -15.78 -10.44 6.93
N LEU A 550 -17.06 -10.54 7.25
CA LEU A 550 -18.02 -11.39 6.52
C LEU A 550 -18.09 -11.04 5.03
N LYS A 551 -17.84 -9.79 4.66
CA LYS A 551 -17.78 -9.35 3.26
C LYS A 551 -16.72 -10.12 2.46
N GLU A 552 -15.66 -10.60 3.11
CA GLU A 552 -14.62 -11.42 2.46
C GLU A 552 -15.15 -12.78 2.01
N LYS A 553 -16.16 -13.36 2.69
CA LYS A 553 -16.80 -14.61 2.26
C LYS A 553 -17.72 -14.41 1.06
N GLU A 554 -18.20 -13.20 0.89
CA GLU A 554 -19.05 -12.84 -0.26
C GLU A 554 -18.24 -12.36 -1.47
N CYS A 555 -16.91 -12.29 -1.38
CA CYS A 555 -16.08 -11.88 -2.50
C CYS A 555 -15.95 -13.00 -3.56
N PHE A 556 -15.69 -12.59 -4.80
CA PHE A 556 -15.53 -13.52 -5.92
C PHE A 556 -14.45 -14.57 -5.64
N THR A 557 -13.34 -14.17 -5.02
CA THR A 557 -12.23 -15.06 -4.68
C THR A 557 -12.69 -16.21 -3.77
N TYR A 558 -13.42 -15.89 -2.72
CA TYR A 558 -13.89 -16.90 -1.77
C TYR A 558 -14.89 -17.84 -2.42
N LYS A 559 -15.89 -17.28 -3.13
CA LYS A 559 -16.93 -18.08 -3.82
C LYS A 559 -16.35 -18.99 -4.90
N LEU A 560 -15.32 -18.54 -5.61
CA LEU A 560 -14.62 -19.33 -6.61
C LEU A 560 -13.90 -20.54 -5.99
N GLY A 561 -13.24 -20.34 -4.85
CA GLY A 561 -12.58 -21.43 -4.15
C GLY A 561 -13.57 -22.43 -3.53
N GLU A 562 -14.72 -21.95 -3.03
CA GLU A 562 -15.81 -22.83 -2.59
C GLU A 562 -16.34 -23.71 -3.73
N ALA A 563 -16.55 -23.10 -4.92
CA ALA A 563 -16.98 -23.83 -6.09
C ALA A 563 -15.98 -24.94 -6.47
N LEU A 564 -14.68 -24.64 -6.39
CA LEU A 564 -13.63 -25.65 -6.62
C LEU A 564 -13.66 -26.76 -5.58
N ILE A 565 -13.83 -26.42 -4.30
CA ILE A 565 -13.90 -27.42 -3.23
C ILE A 565 -15.12 -28.34 -3.45
N ARG A 566 -16.27 -27.80 -3.79
CA ARG A 566 -17.48 -28.57 -4.13
C ARG A 566 -17.25 -29.50 -5.34
N ALA A 567 -16.59 -28.96 -6.38
CA ALA A 567 -16.29 -29.73 -7.59
C ALA A 567 -15.33 -30.91 -7.29
N ASN A 568 -14.33 -30.68 -6.47
CA ASN A 568 -13.36 -31.69 -6.06
C ASN A 568 -14.00 -32.78 -5.19
N ASN A 569 -14.93 -32.40 -4.32
CA ASN A 569 -15.66 -33.35 -3.48
C ASN A 569 -16.64 -34.23 -4.28
N ASN A 570 -17.04 -33.76 -5.46
CA ASN A 570 -18.03 -34.42 -6.33
C ASN A 570 -17.42 -34.84 -7.69
N TRP A 571 -16.13 -35.12 -7.72
CA TRP A 571 -15.38 -35.30 -8.97
C TRP A 571 -15.89 -36.51 -9.79
N TYR A 572 -16.31 -37.59 -9.15
CA TYR A 572 -16.93 -38.75 -9.80
C TYR A 572 -18.30 -38.44 -10.44
N GLY A 573 -19.02 -37.45 -9.95
CA GLY A 573 -20.33 -37.01 -10.47
C GLY A 573 -20.24 -35.83 -11.46
N GLY A 574 -19.12 -35.68 -12.13
CA GLY A 574 -18.95 -34.57 -13.11
C GLY A 574 -18.75 -33.18 -12.47
N GLY A 575 -18.26 -33.16 -11.24
CA GLY A 575 -18.10 -31.93 -10.46
C GLY A 575 -17.29 -30.86 -11.17
N TYR A 576 -16.24 -31.22 -11.92
CA TYR A 576 -15.41 -30.26 -12.66
C TYR A 576 -16.10 -29.69 -13.91
N ILE A 577 -17.03 -30.44 -14.51
CA ILE A 577 -17.86 -29.90 -15.62
C ILE A 577 -18.86 -28.88 -15.05
N LYS A 578 -19.46 -29.20 -13.90
CA LYS A 578 -20.33 -28.27 -13.16
C LYS A 578 -19.57 -27.02 -12.69
N LEU A 579 -18.30 -27.17 -12.31
CA LEU A 579 -17.44 -26.06 -11.93
C LEU A 579 -17.30 -25.02 -13.06
N LEU A 580 -17.13 -25.46 -14.29
CA LEU A 580 -17.02 -24.53 -15.44
C LEU A 580 -18.29 -23.68 -15.62
N LEU A 581 -19.44 -24.28 -15.41
CA LEU A 581 -20.74 -23.58 -15.46
C LEU A 581 -20.87 -22.63 -14.25
N GLU A 582 -20.48 -23.08 -13.09
CA GLU A 582 -20.52 -22.28 -11.86
C GLU A 582 -19.56 -21.09 -11.92
N ILE A 583 -18.37 -21.26 -12.47
CA ILE A 583 -17.42 -20.16 -12.73
C ILE A 583 -18.03 -19.12 -13.67
N ARG A 584 -18.73 -19.56 -14.73
CA ARG A 584 -19.42 -18.64 -15.63
C ARG A 584 -20.53 -17.87 -14.92
N LYS A 585 -21.28 -18.55 -14.06
CA LYS A 585 -22.34 -17.92 -13.25
C LYS A 585 -21.76 -16.90 -12.28
N LEU A 586 -20.76 -17.29 -11.50
CA LEU A 586 -20.08 -16.40 -10.57
C LEU A 586 -19.50 -15.17 -11.28
N LYS A 587 -18.85 -15.36 -12.44
CA LYS A 587 -18.33 -14.23 -13.23
C LYS A 587 -19.43 -13.27 -13.70
N LYS A 588 -20.65 -13.76 -14.00
CA LYS A 588 -21.79 -12.91 -14.36
C LYS A 588 -22.35 -12.18 -13.14
N GLU A 589 -22.45 -12.83 -12.01
CA GLU A 589 -22.96 -12.26 -10.76
C GLU A 589 -22.04 -11.13 -10.26
N PHE A 590 -20.71 -11.37 -10.28
CA PHE A 590 -19.74 -10.39 -9.82
C PHE A 590 -19.34 -9.33 -10.88
N LYS A 591 -19.84 -9.43 -12.11
CA LYS A 591 -19.80 -8.35 -13.10
C LYS A 591 -21.00 -7.39 -12.98
N LYS A 592 -22.10 -7.82 -12.33
CA LYS A 592 -23.30 -7.00 -12.13
C LYS A 592 -23.29 -6.25 -10.79
N LYS A 593 -22.43 -6.67 -9.85
CA LYS A 593 -22.12 -5.95 -8.61
C LYS A 593 -20.89 -5.04 -8.82
#